data_22aa8d0e3cd6569be00c2fe14b6c164f
#
_entry.id   22aa8d0e3cd6569be00c2fe14b6c164f
#
_cell.length_a   1.000
_cell.length_b   1.000
_cell.length_c   1.000
_cell.angle_alpha   90.00
_cell.angle_beta   90.00
_cell.angle_gamma   90.00
#
_symmetry.space_group_name_H-M   'P 1'
#
loop_
_entity.id
_entity.type
_entity.pdbx_description
1 polymer ?
#
loop_
_entity_poly.entity_id
_entity_poly.type
_entity_poly.pdbx_seq_one_letter_code
_entity_poly.pdbx_strand_id
1 'polypeptide(L)'
;MNDLLRLENVTMQFGGVVAVNNFSMSIGKGEIVSLIGPNGAGKTTAFNAVTGVYQPTNGAIYFDGKLILENHPKGKMKKLYAGENAGMYHRSVVKTPDEITRLGMARTFQNIRLFRSMTVFENVLVATHMRRTSNLLSATFMLNRKEERAMRDEVAELLRIVGLEDEKDESATSLPYGKQRKLEIARALATKPSLLLLDEPAAGMNPQETEELTSFIHRIHDEFDLTVFLIEHHMNLVMDISDRICVIDFGKKIAEGTPAEIQADPKVIDAYLGVADDDE
;
A
#
# COMPACT_ATOMS: atom_id res chain seq x y z
N MET A 1 -16.95 -11.48 -8.82
CA MET A 1 -16.36 -10.93 -7.59
C MET A 1 -16.29 -9.43 -7.74
N ASN A 2 -16.57 -8.66 -6.70
CA ASN A 2 -16.43 -7.20 -6.77
C ASN A 2 -14.99 -6.84 -6.42
N ASP A 3 -14.17 -6.51 -7.43
CA ASP A 3 -12.80 -6.07 -7.21
C ASP A 3 -12.79 -4.76 -6.42
N LEU A 4 -12.05 -4.69 -5.32
CA LEU A 4 -11.82 -3.46 -4.57
C LEU A 4 -10.79 -2.58 -5.28
N LEU A 5 -9.70 -3.18 -5.76
CA LEU A 5 -8.68 -2.52 -6.58
C LEU A 5 -8.56 -3.26 -7.92
N ARG A 6 -8.48 -2.51 -9.03
CA ARG A 6 -8.25 -3.06 -10.35
C ARG A 6 -7.34 -2.17 -11.18
N LEU A 7 -6.26 -2.75 -11.67
CA LEU A 7 -5.33 -2.15 -12.61
C LEU A 7 -5.58 -2.73 -14.00
N GLU A 8 -5.68 -1.87 -15.00
CA GLU A 8 -5.88 -2.25 -16.41
C GLU A 8 -4.76 -1.68 -17.27
N ASN A 9 -3.93 -2.56 -17.82
CA ASN A 9 -2.87 -2.25 -18.79
C ASN A 9 -1.97 -1.08 -18.35
N VAL A 10 -1.65 -1.03 -17.05
CA VAL A 10 -0.85 0.07 -16.48
C VAL A 10 0.57 -0.02 -17.01
N THR A 11 1.01 1.03 -17.66
CA THR A 11 2.39 1.22 -18.12
C THR A 11 2.99 2.46 -17.49
N MET A 12 4.16 2.28 -16.89
CA MET A 12 4.97 3.36 -16.32
C MET A 12 6.29 3.45 -17.08
N GLN A 13 6.42 4.48 -17.90
CA GLN A 13 7.59 4.73 -18.71
C GLN A 13 8.24 6.07 -18.36
N PHE A 14 9.51 6.03 -18.00
CA PHE A 14 10.32 7.20 -17.66
C PHE A 14 11.36 7.41 -18.78
N GLY A 15 11.05 8.33 -19.70
CA GLY A 15 11.89 8.52 -20.89
C GLY A 15 11.95 7.26 -21.74
N GLY A 16 13.12 6.65 -21.86
CA GLY A 16 13.34 5.40 -22.61
C GLY A 16 13.14 4.11 -21.77
N VAL A 17 12.99 4.23 -20.46
CA VAL A 17 12.90 3.07 -19.55
C VAL A 17 11.44 2.78 -19.23
N VAL A 18 11.00 1.55 -19.49
CA VAL A 18 9.68 1.04 -19.11
C VAL A 18 9.81 0.26 -17.81
N ALA A 19 9.45 0.89 -16.69
CA ALA A 19 9.56 0.29 -15.36
C ALA A 19 8.39 -0.65 -15.02
N VAL A 20 7.19 -0.38 -15.57
CA VAL A 20 6.01 -1.27 -15.51
C VAL A 20 5.42 -1.28 -16.91
N ASN A 21 5.15 -2.47 -17.43
CA ASN A 21 4.74 -2.66 -18.82
C ASN A 21 3.45 -3.47 -18.91
N ASN A 22 2.36 -2.81 -19.31
CA ASN A 22 1.07 -3.44 -19.56
C ASN A 22 0.59 -4.33 -18.40
N PHE A 23 0.75 -3.82 -17.16
CA PHE A 23 0.47 -4.56 -15.95
C PHE A 23 -1.01 -4.48 -15.61
N SER A 24 -1.65 -5.65 -15.48
CA SER A 24 -3.05 -5.77 -15.07
C SER A 24 -3.16 -6.74 -13.91
N MET A 25 -3.90 -6.33 -12.86
CA MET A 25 -4.24 -7.16 -11.71
C MET A 25 -5.52 -6.65 -11.05
N SER A 26 -6.13 -7.49 -10.23
CA SER A 26 -7.24 -7.08 -9.37
C SER A 26 -7.05 -7.62 -7.96
N ILE A 27 -7.68 -6.97 -6.97
CA ILE A 27 -7.71 -7.39 -5.56
C ILE A 27 -9.16 -7.38 -5.11
N GLY A 28 -9.63 -8.50 -4.60
CA GLY A 28 -10.96 -8.67 -4.02
C GLY A 28 -11.08 -8.00 -2.65
N LYS A 29 -12.30 -7.73 -2.17
CA LYS A 29 -12.54 -7.25 -0.80
C LYS A 29 -12.17 -8.35 0.21
N GLY A 30 -11.47 -7.98 1.28
CA GLY A 30 -11.04 -8.90 2.34
C GLY A 30 -9.92 -9.85 1.91
N GLU A 31 -9.23 -9.60 0.80
CA GLU A 31 -8.14 -10.43 0.30
C GLU A 31 -6.78 -9.84 0.70
N ILE A 32 -5.83 -10.69 1.09
CA ILE A 32 -4.42 -10.32 1.24
C ILE A 32 -3.67 -10.73 -0.02
N VAL A 33 -3.26 -9.76 -0.83
CA VAL A 33 -2.49 -9.99 -2.06
C VAL A 33 -1.10 -9.45 -1.92
N SER A 34 -0.09 -10.29 -2.21
CA SER A 34 1.30 -9.87 -2.27
C SER A 34 1.78 -9.66 -3.70
N LEU A 35 2.56 -8.59 -3.91
CA LEU A 35 3.31 -8.34 -5.14
C LEU A 35 4.79 -8.60 -4.87
N ILE A 36 5.32 -9.66 -5.47
CA ILE A 36 6.72 -10.06 -5.33
C ILE A 36 7.48 -9.98 -6.65
N GLY A 37 8.78 -10.12 -6.60
CA GLY A 37 9.66 -10.14 -7.78
C GLY A 37 11.07 -9.67 -7.42
N PRO A 38 12.06 -9.86 -8.31
CA PRO A 38 13.44 -9.43 -8.11
C PRO A 38 13.58 -7.92 -7.82
N ASN A 39 14.77 -7.50 -7.37
CA ASN A 39 15.09 -6.09 -7.24
C ASN A 39 15.04 -5.40 -8.59
N GLY A 40 14.42 -4.21 -8.65
CA GLY A 40 14.24 -3.50 -9.93
C GLY A 40 13.10 -4.01 -10.81
N ALA A 41 12.36 -5.06 -10.44
CA ALA A 41 11.26 -5.61 -11.24
C ALA A 41 10.07 -4.65 -11.47
N GLY A 42 9.99 -3.52 -10.73
CA GLY A 42 8.93 -2.52 -10.90
C GLY A 42 7.88 -2.47 -9.78
N LYS A 43 8.03 -3.27 -8.71
CA LYS A 43 7.08 -3.36 -7.57
C LYS A 43 6.70 -2.00 -6.99
N THR A 44 7.69 -1.26 -6.48
CA THR A 44 7.48 0.08 -5.88
C THR A 44 6.92 1.08 -6.90
N THR A 45 7.27 0.93 -8.18
CA THR A 45 6.71 1.77 -9.26
C THR A 45 5.22 1.49 -9.45
N ALA A 46 4.79 0.23 -9.41
CA ALA A 46 3.38 -0.14 -9.45
C ALA A 46 2.61 0.42 -8.24
N PHE A 47 3.15 0.32 -7.03
CA PHE A 47 2.58 0.93 -5.82
C PHE A 47 2.45 2.45 -5.92
N ASN A 48 3.48 3.12 -6.46
CA ASN A 48 3.44 4.57 -6.66
C ASN A 48 2.38 4.97 -7.69
N ALA A 49 2.12 4.14 -8.69
CA ALA A 49 1.02 4.36 -9.63
C ALA A 49 -0.34 4.20 -8.94
N VAL A 50 -0.54 3.12 -8.16
CA VAL A 50 -1.80 2.86 -7.44
C VAL A 50 -2.15 3.99 -6.49
N THR A 51 -1.17 4.54 -5.79
CA THR A 51 -1.36 5.59 -4.79
C THR A 51 -1.34 7.03 -5.34
N GLY A 52 -1.28 7.19 -6.67
CA GLY A 52 -1.30 8.49 -7.32
C GLY A 52 -0.03 9.33 -7.14
N VAL A 53 1.05 8.75 -6.59
CA VAL A 53 2.37 9.40 -6.49
C VAL A 53 2.95 9.61 -7.90
N TYR A 54 2.75 8.63 -8.78
CA TYR A 54 3.06 8.75 -10.20
C TYR A 54 1.82 8.53 -11.05
N GLN A 55 1.66 9.33 -12.09
CA GLN A 55 0.62 9.11 -13.09
C GLN A 55 1.07 8.02 -14.05
N PRO A 56 0.21 7.03 -14.38
CA PRO A 56 0.54 6.06 -15.40
C PRO A 56 0.83 6.78 -16.73
N THR A 57 1.76 6.25 -17.49
CA THR A 57 2.01 6.71 -18.87
C THR A 57 0.85 6.31 -19.76
N ASN A 58 0.29 5.12 -19.52
CA ASN A 58 -0.89 4.57 -20.19
C ASN A 58 -1.61 3.59 -19.25
N GLY A 59 -2.93 3.47 -19.37
CA GLY A 59 -3.73 2.53 -18.60
C GLY A 59 -4.68 3.20 -17.62
N ALA A 60 -5.42 2.38 -16.87
CA ALA A 60 -6.42 2.85 -15.92
C ALA A 60 -6.34 2.09 -14.59
N ILE A 61 -6.72 2.76 -13.50
CA ILE A 61 -6.80 2.20 -12.15
C ILE A 61 -8.16 2.54 -11.57
N TYR A 62 -8.83 1.52 -11.05
CA TYR A 62 -10.14 1.63 -10.42
C TYR A 62 -10.05 1.23 -8.95
N PHE A 63 -10.75 1.95 -8.10
CA PHE A 63 -10.90 1.64 -6.69
C PHE A 63 -12.36 1.67 -6.28
N ASP A 64 -12.87 0.60 -5.69
CA ASP A 64 -14.28 0.38 -5.34
C ASP A 64 -15.21 0.73 -6.51
N GLY A 65 -14.89 0.23 -7.70
CA GLY A 65 -15.62 0.46 -8.94
C GLY A 65 -15.48 1.86 -9.55
N LYS A 66 -14.77 2.79 -8.90
CA LYS A 66 -14.57 4.17 -9.37
C LYS A 66 -13.22 4.32 -10.06
N LEU A 67 -13.22 4.96 -11.22
CA LEU A 67 -11.99 5.34 -11.93
C LEU A 67 -11.24 6.41 -11.10
N ILE A 68 -10.03 6.08 -10.65
CA ILE A 68 -9.19 6.99 -9.86
C ILE A 68 -8.05 7.57 -10.68
N LEU A 69 -7.50 6.79 -11.60
CA LEU A 69 -6.42 7.20 -12.50
C LEU A 69 -6.68 6.63 -13.89
N GLU A 70 -6.57 7.45 -14.92
CA GLU A 70 -6.51 7.03 -16.32
C GLU A 70 -5.61 8.02 -17.06
N ASN A 71 -4.70 7.51 -17.85
CA ASN A 71 -3.86 8.36 -18.68
C ASN A 71 -3.48 7.66 -19.99
N HIS A 72 -2.99 8.48 -20.93
CA HIS A 72 -2.50 8.05 -22.24
C HIS A 72 -1.28 8.90 -22.63
N PRO A 73 -0.39 8.38 -23.47
CA PRO A 73 0.82 9.10 -23.89
C PRO A 73 0.50 10.43 -24.56
N LYS A 74 1.14 11.53 -24.08
CA LYS A 74 0.98 12.90 -24.59
C LYS A 74 2.32 13.51 -24.97
N GLY A 75 2.30 14.50 -25.84
CA GLY A 75 3.49 15.26 -26.22
C GLY A 75 4.65 14.37 -26.69
N LYS A 76 5.82 14.52 -26.09
CA LYS A 76 7.00 13.69 -26.41
C LYS A 76 6.78 12.21 -26.16
N MET A 77 6.01 11.85 -25.11
CA MET A 77 5.72 10.45 -24.76
C MET A 77 4.88 9.74 -25.83
N LYS A 78 4.07 10.46 -26.63
CA LYS A 78 3.34 9.87 -27.76
C LYS A 78 4.26 9.23 -28.80
N LYS A 79 5.50 9.76 -28.95
CA LYS A 79 6.50 9.21 -29.88
C LYS A 79 7.39 8.14 -29.23
N LEU A 80 7.52 8.17 -27.91
CA LEU A 80 8.42 7.30 -27.15
C LEU A 80 7.71 6.08 -26.56
N TYR A 81 6.37 6.10 -26.50
CA TYR A 81 5.59 5.02 -25.89
C TYR A 81 5.71 3.75 -26.72
N ALA A 82 6.19 2.68 -26.09
CA ALA A 82 6.40 1.37 -26.71
C ALA A 82 5.35 0.32 -26.27
N GLY A 83 4.27 0.73 -25.60
CA GLY A 83 3.24 -0.18 -25.10
C GLY A 83 2.21 -0.60 -26.15
N GLU A 84 1.67 -1.80 -25.98
CA GLU A 84 0.74 -2.45 -26.91
C GLU A 84 -0.66 -1.79 -26.95
N ASN A 85 -1.04 -1.04 -25.89
CA ASN A 85 -2.38 -0.46 -25.71
C ASN A 85 -2.45 1.03 -26.11
N ALA A 86 -1.62 1.46 -27.05
CA ALA A 86 -1.65 2.81 -27.57
C ALA A 86 -3.02 3.13 -28.19
N GLY A 87 -3.67 4.21 -27.72
CA GLY A 87 -4.98 4.61 -28.22
C GLY A 87 -6.18 3.92 -27.56
N MET A 88 -5.97 3.00 -26.62
CA MET A 88 -7.06 2.36 -25.87
C MET A 88 -7.67 3.30 -24.82
N TYR A 89 -6.83 4.15 -24.23
CA TYR A 89 -7.23 5.12 -23.21
C TYR A 89 -7.23 6.54 -23.81
N HIS A 90 -8.22 7.34 -23.42
CA HIS A 90 -8.41 8.68 -24.02
C HIS A 90 -8.60 9.77 -22.97
N ARG A 91 -8.88 9.38 -21.72
CA ARG A 91 -9.13 10.31 -20.63
C ARG A 91 -7.83 10.63 -19.90
N SER A 92 -7.82 11.75 -19.19
CA SER A 92 -6.81 12.09 -18.22
C SER A 92 -7.52 12.34 -16.91
N VAL A 93 -7.67 11.26 -16.14
CA VAL A 93 -8.21 11.30 -14.79
C VAL A 93 -7.05 11.11 -13.84
N VAL A 94 -6.87 12.04 -12.93
CA VAL A 94 -5.77 12.00 -11.96
C VAL A 94 -6.30 12.45 -10.62
N LYS A 95 -6.41 11.51 -9.67
CA LYS A 95 -6.63 11.84 -8.28
C LYS A 95 -5.30 12.00 -7.56
N THR A 96 -5.25 12.96 -6.67
CA THR A 96 -4.10 13.18 -5.80
C THR A 96 -4.03 12.11 -4.70
N PRO A 97 -2.86 11.86 -4.09
CA PRO A 97 -2.74 10.88 -3.01
C PRO A 97 -3.69 11.12 -1.83
N ASP A 98 -3.95 12.39 -1.48
CA ASP A 98 -4.91 12.72 -0.40
C ASP A 98 -6.36 12.42 -0.81
N GLU A 99 -6.75 12.65 -2.07
CA GLU A 99 -8.05 12.26 -2.58
C GLU A 99 -8.22 10.73 -2.59
N ILE A 100 -7.16 9.99 -2.96
CA ILE A 100 -7.15 8.52 -2.95
C ILE A 100 -7.26 8.00 -1.51
N THR A 101 -6.54 8.61 -0.56
CA THR A 101 -6.65 8.25 0.85
C THR A 101 -8.05 8.50 1.41
N ARG A 102 -8.71 9.59 1.02
CA ARG A 102 -10.11 9.87 1.41
C ARG A 102 -11.12 8.88 0.83
N LEU A 103 -10.79 8.20 -0.26
CA LEU A 103 -11.61 7.13 -0.80
C LEU A 103 -11.50 5.83 0.01
N GLY A 104 -10.54 5.72 0.93
CA GLY A 104 -10.34 4.56 1.79
C GLY A 104 -9.12 3.71 1.44
N MET A 105 -8.10 4.29 0.81
CA MET A 105 -6.83 3.62 0.51
C MET A 105 -5.71 4.25 1.37
N ALA A 106 -5.13 3.49 2.30
CA ALA A 106 -4.00 3.96 3.10
C ALA A 106 -2.71 3.22 2.73
N ARG A 107 -1.56 3.87 2.87
CA ARG A 107 -0.25 3.30 2.59
C ARG A 107 0.74 3.58 3.71
N THR A 108 1.52 2.57 4.09
CA THR A 108 2.78 2.74 4.82
C THR A 108 3.94 2.90 3.84
N PHE A 109 5.08 3.33 4.32
CA PHE A 109 6.28 3.51 3.48
C PHE A 109 7.38 2.55 3.94
N GLN A 110 8.28 2.17 3.05
CA GLN A 110 9.44 1.35 3.36
C GLN A 110 10.23 1.94 4.54
N ASN A 111 10.56 3.24 4.47
CA ASN A 111 11.14 3.96 5.59
C ASN A 111 10.03 4.53 6.47
N ILE A 112 10.03 4.18 7.75
CA ILE A 112 9.04 4.63 8.74
C ILE A 112 8.98 6.17 8.77
N ARG A 113 7.77 6.72 8.57
CA ARG A 113 7.52 8.17 8.55
C ARG A 113 6.61 8.57 9.70
N LEU A 114 7.18 8.71 10.90
CA LEU A 114 6.47 9.22 12.07
C LEU A 114 6.74 10.72 12.28
N PHE A 115 5.80 11.40 12.90
CA PHE A 115 6.00 12.76 13.40
C PHE A 115 6.87 12.69 14.65
N ARG A 116 8.15 12.98 14.50
CA ARG A 116 9.20 12.77 15.51
C ARG A 116 9.00 13.60 16.78
N SER A 117 8.35 14.75 16.67
CA SER A 117 8.07 15.66 17.78
C SER A 117 6.77 15.36 18.51
N MET A 118 6.05 14.32 18.11
CA MET A 118 4.76 13.94 18.66
C MET A 118 4.88 12.64 19.45
N THR A 119 3.97 12.47 20.41
CA THR A 119 3.79 11.21 21.15
C THR A 119 3.20 10.12 20.23
N VAL A 120 3.19 8.90 20.72
CA VAL A 120 2.50 7.76 20.08
C VAL A 120 1.04 8.09 19.85
N PHE A 121 0.34 8.59 20.85
CA PHE A 121 -1.07 8.98 20.77
C PHE A 121 -1.31 10.09 19.73
N GLU A 122 -0.50 11.14 19.75
CA GLU A 122 -0.63 12.27 18.84
C GLU A 122 -0.38 11.88 17.38
N ASN A 123 0.57 10.95 17.10
CA ASN A 123 0.80 10.42 15.77
C ASN A 123 -0.45 9.77 15.16
N VAL A 124 -1.21 9.04 15.97
CA VAL A 124 -2.45 8.39 15.51
C VAL A 124 -3.58 9.41 15.43
N LEU A 125 -3.68 10.30 16.41
CA LEU A 125 -4.74 11.31 16.47
C LEU A 125 -4.73 12.25 15.25
N VAL A 126 -3.55 12.66 14.79
CA VAL A 126 -3.42 13.50 13.57
C VAL A 126 -4.10 12.86 12.36
N ALA A 127 -4.00 11.55 12.21
CA ALA A 127 -4.60 10.85 11.06
C ALA A 127 -6.13 10.82 11.10
N THR A 128 -6.74 10.85 12.29
CA THR A 128 -8.21 10.91 12.42
C THR A 128 -8.78 12.23 11.88
N HIS A 129 -7.99 13.31 11.89
CA HIS A 129 -8.43 14.62 11.41
C HIS A 129 -8.75 14.64 9.90
N MET A 130 -8.26 13.71 9.10
CA MET A 130 -8.67 13.55 7.70
C MET A 130 -10.16 13.30 7.53
N ARG A 131 -10.80 12.69 8.54
CA ARG A 131 -12.24 12.34 8.53
C ARG A 131 -13.10 13.43 9.13
N ARG A 132 -12.50 14.53 9.58
CA ARG A 132 -13.21 15.62 10.26
C ARG A 132 -14.14 16.32 9.28
N THR A 133 -15.41 16.45 9.65
CA THR A 133 -16.47 17.12 8.87
C THR A 133 -16.73 18.54 9.34
N SER A 134 -16.13 18.95 10.46
CA SER A 134 -16.38 20.24 11.09
C SER A 134 -15.81 21.43 10.30
N ASN A 135 -16.64 22.44 10.08
CA ASN A 135 -16.28 23.69 9.41
C ASN A 135 -15.70 24.71 10.41
N LEU A 136 -14.98 25.74 9.90
CA LEU A 136 -14.42 26.84 10.68
C LEU A 136 -15.44 27.48 11.65
N LEU A 137 -16.70 27.58 11.24
CA LEU A 137 -17.79 28.13 12.05
C LEU A 137 -18.10 27.24 13.27
N SER A 138 -18.09 25.91 13.12
CA SER A 138 -18.36 24.99 14.25
C SER A 138 -17.20 24.95 15.24
N ALA A 139 -15.96 25.20 14.78
CA ALA A 139 -14.79 25.33 15.63
C ALA A 139 -14.86 26.55 16.54
N THR A 140 -15.35 27.66 16.04
CA THR A 140 -15.48 28.92 16.78
C THR A 140 -16.49 28.84 17.95
N PHE A 141 -17.52 27.99 17.82
CA PHE A 141 -18.59 27.84 18.85
C PHE A 141 -18.38 26.65 19.80
N MET A 142 -17.19 26.05 19.86
CA MET A 142 -16.86 24.89 20.73
C MET A 142 -17.83 23.69 20.57
N LEU A 143 -18.54 23.57 19.46
CA LEU A 143 -19.47 22.47 19.17
C LEU A 143 -18.76 21.14 18.89
N ASN A 144 -17.44 21.17 18.72
CA ASN A 144 -16.62 20.02 18.32
C ASN A 144 -16.13 19.14 19.46
N ARG A 145 -16.45 19.48 20.74
CA ARG A 145 -15.94 18.68 21.89
C ARG A 145 -16.37 17.21 21.87
N LYS A 146 -17.58 16.93 21.37
CA LYS A 146 -18.05 15.53 21.24
C LYS A 146 -17.29 14.77 20.18
N GLU A 147 -17.06 15.38 19.02
CA GLU A 147 -16.29 14.78 17.91
C GLU A 147 -14.84 14.55 18.35
N GLU A 148 -14.21 15.54 18.99
CA GLU A 148 -12.84 15.42 19.49
C GLU A 148 -12.71 14.32 20.56
N ARG A 149 -13.67 14.22 21.48
CA ARG A 149 -13.68 13.16 22.49
C ARG A 149 -13.82 11.78 21.83
N ALA A 150 -14.75 11.64 20.88
CA ALA A 150 -14.93 10.38 20.15
C ALA A 150 -13.68 9.97 19.38
N MET A 151 -12.95 10.92 18.75
CA MET A 151 -11.67 10.65 18.10
C MET A 151 -10.61 10.19 19.10
N ARG A 152 -10.53 10.80 20.29
CA ARG A 152 -9.59 10.39 21.34
C ARG A 152 -9.89 8.99 21.87
N ASP A 153 -11.16 8.68 22.09
CA ASP A 153 -11.60 7.36 22.54
C ASP A 153 -11.28 6.29 21.46
N GLU A 154 -11.51 6.63 20.18
CA GLU A 154 -11.16 5.76 19.05
C GLU A 154 -9.64 5.52 18.95
N VAL A 155 -8.82 6.56 19.14
CA VAL A 155 -7.35 6.42 19.14
C VAL A 155 -6.88 5.55 20.31
N ALA A 156 -7.45 5.71 21.50
CA ALA A 156 -7.11 4.89 22.65
C ALA A 156 -7.43 3.41 22.39
N GLU A 157 -8.60 3.12 21.81
CA GLU A 157 -8.98 1.75 21.45
C GLU A 157 -8.08 1.17 20.35
N LEU A 158 -7.75 1.96 19.33
CA LEU A 158 -6.82 1.53 18.29
C LEU A 158 -5.43 1.22 18.85
N LEU A 159 -4.90 2.05 19.75
CA LEU A 159 -3.62 1.79 20.41
C LEU A 159 -3.66 0.51 21.25
N ARG A 160 -4.78 0.23 21.91
CA ARG A 160 -5.01 -1.03 22.64
C ARG A 160 -4.95 -2.24 21.67
N ILE A 161 -5.65 -2.17 20.55
CA ILE A 161 -5.68 -3.25 19.53
C ILE A 161 -4.29 -3.52 18.98
N VAL A 162 -3.50 -2.47 18.67
CA VAL A 162 -2.16 -2.63 18.13
C VAL A 162 -1.08 -2.92 19.20
N GLY A 163 -1.46 -2.90 20.49
CA GLY A 163 -0.55 -3.21 21.60
C GLY A 163 0.45 -2.09 21.90
N LEU A 164 0.01 -0.83 21.81
CA LEU A 164 0.80 0.37 22.09
C LEU A 164 0.14 1.28 23.15
N GLU A 165 -0.81 0.76 23.91
CA GLU A 165 -1.56 1.54 24.91
C GLU A 165 -0.67 2.06 26.03
N ASP A 166 0.28 1.23 26.50
CA ASP A 166 1.18 1.59 27.60
C ASP A 166 2.17 2.68 27.20
N GLU A 167 2.55 2.76 25.91
CA GLU A 167 3.49 3.74 25.37
C GLU A 167 2.81 5.00 24.80
N LYS A 168 1.52 5.18 24.97
CA LYS A 168 0.74 6.26 24.33
C LYS A 168 1.30 7.67 24.53
N ASP A 169 1.88 7.93 25.70
CA ASP A 169 2.44 9.22 26.09
C ASP A 169 3.94 9.34 25.79
N GLU A 170 4.59 8.27 25.32
CA GLU A 170 5.99 8.29 24.93
C GLU A 170 6.21 9.00 23.60
N SER A 171 7.43 9.50 23.39
CA SER A 171 7.84 9.99 22.06
C SER A 171 7.81 8.86 21.04
N ALA A 172 7.27 9.09 19.86
CA ALA A 172 7.26 8.07 18.80
C ALA A 172 8.66 7.55 18.43
N THR A 173 9.70 8.36 18.64
CA THR A 173 11.08 8.01 18.33
C THR A 173 11.80 7.21 19.44
N SER A 174 11.23 7.14 20.66
CA SER A 174 11.78 6.32 21.75
C SER A 174 11.43 4.84 21.62
N LEU A 175 10.42 4.52 20.80
CA LEU A 175 9.98 3.15 20.59
C LEU A 175 11.03 2.30 19.87
N PRO A 176 11.16 1.00 20.19
CA PRO A 176 11.88 0.02 19.37
C PRO A 176 11.31 -0.01 17.93
N TYR A 177 12.15 -0.41 16.97
CA TYR A 177 11.81 -0.38 15.53
C TYR A 177 10.51 -1.11 15.20
N GLY A 178 10.30 -2.31 15.72
CA GLY A 178 9.05 -3.06 15.50
C GLY A 178 7.81 -2.34 16.04
N LYS A 179 7.91 -1.65 17.19
CA LYS A 179 6.81 -0.83 17.73
C LYS A 179 6.58 0.45 16.91
N GLN A 180 7.65 1.06 16.37
CA GLN A 180 7.51 2.19 15.43
C GLN A 180 6.75 1.77 14.15
N ARG A 181 7.01 0.55 13.63
CA ARG A 181 6.26 0.00 12.49
C ARG A 181 4.78 -0.23 12.83
N LYS A 182 4.48 -0.81 14.00
CA LYS A 182 3.10 -0.96 14.47
C LYS A 182 2.41 0.39 14.61
N LEU A 183 3.10 1.43 15.09
CA LEU A 183 2.57 2.80 15.18
C LEU A 183 2.28 3.40 13.80
N GLU A 184 3.16 3.19 12.81
CA GLU A 184 2.92 3.66 11.44
C GLU A 184 1.68 3.01 10.83
N ILE A 185 1.49 1.69 11.05
CA ILE A 185 0.29 0.96 10.63
C ILE A 185 -0.94 1.46 11.38
N ALA A 186 -0.86 1.66 12.70
CA ALA A 186 -1.96 2.23 13.49
C ALA A 186 -2.39 3.61 12.97
N ARG A 187 -1.44 4.45 12.59
CA ARG A 187 -1.74 5.73 11.96
C ARG A 187 -2.46 5.59 10.63
N ALA A 188 -2.10 4.60 9.83
CA ALA A 188 -2.82 4.30 8.58
C ALA A 188 -4.24 3.80 8.88
N LEU A 189 -4.42 2.90 9.86
CA LEU A 189 -5.72 2.36 10.29
C LEU A 189 -6.66 3.45 10.83
N ALA A 190 -6.12 4.50 11.47
CA ALA A 190 -6.89 5.63 11.98
C ALA A 190 -7.64 6.41 10.86
N THR A 191 -7.25 6.24 9.60
CA THR A 191 -8.00 6.79 8.45
C THR A 191 -9.21 5.95 8.08
N LYS A 192 -9.42 4.77 8.68
CA LYS A 192 -10.45 3.75 8.38
C LYS A 192 -10.40 3.31 6.91
N PRO A 193 -9.26 2.79 6.46
CA PRO A 193 -9.14 2.35 5.08
C PRO A 193 -9.90 1.05 4.85
N SER A 194 -10.39 0.85 3.62
CA SER A 194 -10.83 -0.45 3.13
C SER A 194 -9.70 -1.23 2.44
N LEU A 195 -8.63 -0.51 2.02
CA LEU A 195 -7.42 -1.09 1.44
C LEU A 195 -6.19 -0.51 2.14
N LEU A 196 -5.39 -1.37 2.74
CA LEU A 196 -4.11 -1.04 3.34
C LEU A 196 -2.96 -1.53 2.45
N LEU A 197 -2.13 -0.60 1.98
CA LEU A 197 -0.92 -0.90 1.23
C LEU A 197 0.28 -0.93 2.18
N LEU A 198 0.99 -2.05 2.21
CA LEU A 198 2.20 -2.25 3.01
C LEU A 198 3.42 -2.38 2.10
N ASP A 199 4.36 -1.45 2.22
CA ASP A 199 5.56 -1.37 1.39
C ASP A 199 6.77 -1.86 2.21
N GLU A 200 7.17 -3.11 1.98
CA GLU A 200 8.27 -3.80 2.67
C GLU A 200 8.23 -3.64 4.21
N PRO A 201 7.11 -4.03 4.85
CA PRO A 201 6.92 -3.74 6.27
C PRO A 201 7.91 -4.47 7.18
N ALA A 202 8.49 -5.60 6.77
CA ALA A 202 9.47 -6.36 7.53
C ALA A 202 10.93 -5.95 7.25
N ALA A 203 11.17 -4.93 6.42
CA ALA A 203 12.52 -4.50 6.08
C ALA A 203 13.33 -4.16 7.34
N GLY A 204 14.52 -4.78 7.49
CA GLY A 204 15.42 -4.56 8.63
C GLY A 204 15.02 -5.26 9.93
N MET A 205 14.01 -6.12 9.93
CA MET A 205 13.59 -6.92 11.07
C MET A 205 14.34 -8.25 11.13
N ASN A 206 14.57 -8.74 12.36
CA ASN A 206 15.04 -10.09 12.57
C ASN A 206 13.91 -11.12 12.40
N PRO A 207 14.18 -12.44 12.31
CA PRO A 207 13.16 -13.46 12.09
C PRO A 207 12.01 -13.44 13.11
N GLN A 208 12.31 -13.22 14.40
CA GLN A 208 11.29 -13.17 15.44
C GLN A 208 10.39 -11.93 15.29
N GLU A 209 10.97 -10.76 15.01
CA GLU A 209 10.21 -9.54 14.74
C GLU A 209 9.34 -9.68 13.50
N THR A 210 9.82 -10.39 12.47
CA THR A 210 9.05 -10.68 11.25
C THR A 210 7.83 -11.56 11.55
N GLU A 211 7.98 -12.61 12.38
CA GLU A 211 6.89 -13.48 12.82
C GLU A 211 5.84 -12.72 13.66
N GLU A 212 6.31 -11.85 14.57
CA GLU A 212 5.41 -10.97 15.34
C GLU A 212 4.65 -10.00 14.44
N LEU A 213 5.31 -9.45 13.40
CA LEU A 213 4.66 -8.58 12.42
C LEU A 213 3.64 -9.36 11.56
N THR A 214 3.98 -10.57 11.13
CA THR A 214 3.08 -11.47 10.39
C THR A 214 1.79 -11.72 11.17
N SER A 215 1.93 -12.15 12.42
CA SER A 215 0.79 -12.35 13.33
C SER A 215 0.00 -11.07 13.58
N PHE A 216 0.68 -9.92 13.63
CA PHE A 216 0.05 -8.62 13.78
C PHE A 216 -0.78 -8.23 12.54
N ILE A 217 -0.25 -8.47 11.32
CA ILE A 217 -0.97 -8.18 10.07
C ILE A 217 -2.24 -9.05 9.97
N HIS A 218 -2.17 -10.34 10.26
CA HIS A 218 -3.35 -11.21 10.31
C HIS A 218 -4.41 -10.66 11.27
N ARG A 219 -4.01 -10.32 12.50
CA ARG A 219 -4.94 -9.80 13.51
C ARG A 219 -5.66 -8.54 13.07
N ILE A 220 -4.94 -7.55 12.50
CA ILE A 220 -5.59 -6.32 12.04
C ILE A 220 -6.43 -6.54 10.78
N HIS A 221 -6.06 -7.47 9.92
CA HIS A 221 -6.86 -7.88 8.77
C HIS A 221 -8.23 -8.39 9.23
N ASP A 222 -8.25 -9.32 10.19
CA ASP A 222 -9.48 -9.91 10.72
C ASP A 222 -10.30 -8.91 11.55
N GLU A 223 -9.66 -8.12 12.41
CA GLU A 223 -10.33 -7.17 13.32
C GLU A 223 -11.01 -6.03 12.56
N PHE A 224 -10.43 -5.58 11.44
CA PHE A 224 -10.92 -4.43 10.68
C PHE A 224 -11.56 -4.76 9.34
N ASP A 225 -11.73 -6.05 9.01
CA ASP A 225 -12.22 -6.53 7.69
C ASP A 225 -11.47 -5.86 6.52
N LEU A 226 -10.13 -5.83 6.65
CA LEU A 226 -9.26 -5.12 5.73
C LEU A 226 -8.99 -5.93 4.46
N THR A 227 -8.84 -5.21 3.35
CA THR A 227 -8.10 -5.72 2.20
C THR A 227 -6.66 -5.25 2.32
N VAL A 228 -5.69 -6.14 2.07
CA VAL A 228 -4.26 -5.81 2.19
C VAL A 228 -3.57 -6.02 0.84
N PHE A 229 -2.80 -5.03 0.41
CA PHE A 229 -1.90 -5.13 -0.72
C PHE A 229 -0.47 -4.94 -0.24
N LEU A 230 0.37 -5.96 -0.37
CA LEU A 230 1.68 -6.05 0.23
C LEU A 230 2.78 -6.11 -0.85
N ILE A 231 3.84 -5.32 -0.70
CA ILE A 231 5.14 -5.61 -1.33
C ILE A 231 6.06 -6.17 -0.27
N GLU A 232 6.68 -7.31 -0.54
CA GLU A 232 7.66 -7.93 0.34
C GLU A 232 8.67 -8.77 -0.44
N HIS A 233 9.82 -8.98 0.17
CA HIS A 233 10.86 -9.89 -0.31
C HIS A 233 11.18 -11.00 0.71
N HIS A 234 10.63 -10.92 1.92
CA HIS A 234 10.71 -11.97 2.93
C HIS A 234 9.70 -13.07 2.61
N MET A 235 10.15 -14.11 1.87
CA MET A 235 9.26 -15.16 1.35
C MET A 235 8.45 -15.86 2.44
N ASN A 236 9.04 -16.11 3.63
CA ASN A 236 8.29 -16.75 4.72
C ASN A 236 7.04 -15.95 5.10
N LEU A 237 7.18 -14.64 5.27
CA LEU A 237 6.05 -13.75 5.55
C LEU A 237 5.03 -13.79 4.41
N VAL A 238 5.50 -13.65 3.17
CA VAL A 238 4.62 -13.66 1.98
C VAL A 238 3.80 -14.95 1.89
N MET A 239 4.46 -16.10 2.04
CA MET A 239 3.82 -17.41 1.92
C MET A 239 2.83 -17.69 3.06
N ASP A 240 3.07 -17.11 4.25
CA ASP A 240 2.23 -17.31 5.42
C ASP A 240 0.93 -16.48 5.36
N ILE A 241 1.01 -15.21 4.92
CA ILE A 241 -0.15 -14.30 5.03
C ILE A 241 -0.97 -14.15 3.75
N SER A 242 -0.43 -14.51 2.58
CA SER A 242 -1.09 -14.17 1.31
C SER A 242 -2.15 -15.19 0.92
N ASP A 243 -3.34 -14.72 0.57
CA ASP A 243 -4.33 -15.53 -0.14
C ASP A 243 -3.89 -15.78 -1.58
N ARG A 244 -3.29 -14.73 -2.20
CA ARG A 244 -2.82 -14.76 -3.57
C ARG A 244 -1.55 -13.92 -3.74
N ILE A 245 -0.66 -14.40 -4.59
CA ILE A 245 0.60 -13.75 -4.91
C ILE A 245 0.63 -13.42 -6.39
N CYS A 246 0.98 -12.17 -6.72
CA CYS A 246 1.27 -11.72 -8.06
C CYS A 246 2.79 -11.52 -8.19
N VAL A 247 3.39 -12.09 -9.22
CA VAL A 247 4.83 -12.00 -9.47
C VAL A 247 5.10 -11.08 -10.65
N ILE A 248 5.93 -10.08 -10.43
CA ILE A 248 6.36 -9.14 -11.46
C ILE A 248 7.86 -9.30 -11.72
N ASP A 249 8.24 -9.32 -13.00
CA ASP A 249 9.62 -9.32 -13.44
C ASP A 249 9.77 -8.41 -14.66
N PHE A 250 10.83 -7.59 -14.69
CA PHE A 250 11.05 -6.55 -15.71
C PHE A 250 9.78 -5.76 -16.09
N GLY A 251 8.99 -5.40 -15.07
CA GLY A 251 7.76 -4.63 -15.23
C GLY A 251 6.54 -5.40 -15.74
N LYS A 252 6.64 -6.71 -15.97
CA LYS A 252 5.56 -7.57 -16.49
C LYS A 252 5.12 -8.58 -15.44
N LYS A 253 3.83 -8.88 -15.41
CA LYS A 253 3.32 -10.01 -14.61
C LYS A 253 3.75 -11.31 -15.26
N ILE A 254 4.49 -12.16 -14.53
CA ILE A 254 4.96 -13.46 -14.99
C ILE A 254 4.17 -14.63 -14.41
N ALA A 255 3.60 -14.47 -13.21
CA ALA A 255 2.77 -15.47 -12.55
C ALA A 255 1.75 -14.81 -11.62
N GLU A 256 0.67 -15.51 -11.30
CA GLU A 256 -0.32 -15.15 -10.30
C GLU A 256 -1.03 -16.41 -9.82
N GLY A 257 -1.11 -16.62 -8.51
CA GLY A 257 -1.73 -17.82 -7.93
C GLY A 257 -1.62 -17.84 -6.41
N THR A 258 -2.02 -18.93 -5.81
CA THR A 258 -1.85 -19.23 -4.38
C THR A 258 -0.36 -19.36 -4.02
N PRO A 259 0.02 -19.21 -2.75
CA PRO A 259 1.41 -19.42 -2.32
C PRO A 259 2.02 -20.74 -2.81
N ALA A 260 1.26 -21.85 -2.73
CA ALA A 260 1.72 -23.16 -3.18
C ALA A 260 1.97 -23.25 -4.70
N GLU A 261 1.10 -22.62 -5.50
CA GLU A 261 1.26 -22.55 -6.95
C GLU A 261 2.48 -21.72 -7.35
N ILE A 262 2.67 -20.56 -6.68
CA ILE A 262 3.81 -19.67 -6.97
C ILE A 262 5.14 -20.32 -6.58
N GLN A 263 5.19 -21.03 -5.46
CA GLN A 263 6.39 -21.74 -5.01
C GLN A 263 6.82 -22.84 -6.00
N ALA A 264 5.87 -23.44 -6.71
CA ALA A 264 6.12 -24.51 -7.67
C ALA A 264 6.27 -24.01 -9.14
N ASP A 265 6.06 -22.71 -9.41
CA ASP A 265 6.09 -22.18 -10.78
C ASP A 265 7.54 -22.05 -11.29
N PRO A 266 7.94 -22.77 -12.35
CA PRO A 266 9.29 -22.70 -12.92
C PRO A 266 9.71 -21.30 -13.34
N LYS A 267 8.78 -20.47 -13.86
CA LYS A 267 9.07 -19.09 -14.27
C LYS A 267 9.45 -18.21 -13.09
N VAL A 268 8.82 -18.47 -11.94
CA VAL A 268 9.13 -17.73 -10.69
C VAL A 268 10.49 -18.15 -10.17
N ILE A 269 10.77 -19.47 -10.18
CA ILE A 269 12.05 -20.01 -9.76
C ILE A 269 13.18 -19.43 -10.64
N ASP A 270 13.02 -19.47 -11.97
CA ASP A 270 14.01 -18.94 -12.91
C ASP A 270 14.24 -17.43 -12.72
N ALA A 271 13.19 -16.64 -12.47
CA ALA A 271 13.30 -15.20 -12.25
C ALA A 271 14.12 -14.84 -10.98
N TYR A 272 14.09 -15.70 -9.96
CA TYR A 272 14.87 -15.50 -8.74
C TYR A 272 16.27 -16.11 -8.79
N LEU A 273 16.46 -17.23 -9.52
CA LEU A 273 17.76 -17.88 -9.70
C LEU A 273 18.62 -17.20 -10.78
N GLY A 274 17.99 -16.70 -11.85
CA GLY A 274 18.70 -15.99 -12.94
C GLY A 274 19.32 -14.65 -12.51
N VAL A 275 18.92 -14.10 -11.35
CA VAL A 275 19.53 -12.90 -10.74
C VAL A 275 20.81 -13.25 -9.95
N ALA A 276 21.00 -14.52 -9.57
CA ALA A 276 22.16 -14.96 -8.80
C ALA A 276 23.45 -15.11 -9.64
N ASP A 277 23.31 -15.23 -10.97
CA ASP A 277 24.46 -15.43 -11.87
C ASP A 277 25.08 -14.13 -12.42
N ASP A 278 24.42 -12.95 -12.23
CA ASP A 278 24.91 -11.66 -12.74
C ASP A 278 25.71 -10.85 -11.72
N ASP A 279 25.86 -11.32 -10.48
CA ASP A 279 26.58 -10.63 -9.38
C ASP A 279 27.95 -11.26 -9.03
N GLU A 280 28.57 -12.08 -9.94
CA GLU A 280 29.97 -12.53 -9.81
C GLU A 280 30.97 -11.72 -10.66
#